data_12b136297a753707676e7633ad64988b
#
_entry.id   12b136297a753707676e7633ad64988b
#
_cell.length_a   1.000
_cell.length_b   1.000
_cell.length_c   1.000
_cell.angle_alpha   90.00
_cell.angle_beta   90.00
_cell.angle_gamma   90.00
#
_symmetry.space_group_name_H-M   'P 1'
#
loop_
_entity.id
_entity.type
_entity.pdbx_description
1 polymer ?
#
loop_
_entity_poly.entity_id
_entity_poly.type
_entity_poly.pdbx_seq_one_letter_code
_entity_poly.pdbx_strand_id
1 'polypeptide(L)'
;MITLCTGVLGRDEFIEAIRQRYEPKADLHKRLYFLTDHSGVTNFAMSSQDIVVLTQITKAASLLNPNIHLASVVPGDLAFGMVRMWTSYAEQFVWSFRMCRSRSEAEQWLRDEISTDLMFR
;
A
#
# COMPACT_ATOMS: atom_id res chain seq x y z
N MET A 1 -2.95 -3.92 -9.28
CA MET A 1 -4.22 -3.35 -8.78
C MET A 1 -3.96 -1.92 -8.30
N ILE A 2 -4.78 -0.99 -8.75
CA ILE A 2 -4.68 0.42 -8.41
C ILE A 2 -5.87 0.79 -7.55
N THR A 3 -5.61 1.46 -6.40
CA THR A 3 -6.63 1.97 -5.51
C THR A 3 -6.51 3.49 -5.42
N LEU A 4 -7.60 4.19 -5.70
CA LEU A 4 -7.68 5.65 -5.56
C LEU A 4 -8.41 5.98 -4.27
N CYS A 5 -7.77 6.76 -3.41
CA CYS A 5 -8.35 7.23 -2.15
C CYS A 5 -8.67 8.71 -2.27
N THR A 6 -9.87 9.11 -1.85
CA THR A 6 -10.36 10.49 -1.92
C THR A 6 -11.08 10.89 -0.64
N GLY A 7 -11.14 12.19 -0.39
CA GLY A 7 -11.87 12.75 0.74
C GLY A 7 -11.19 12.49 2.08
N VAL A 8 -12.01 12.28 3.12
CA VAL A 8 -11.52 11.95 4.46
C VAL A 8 -11.23 10.45 4.52
N LEU A 9 -9.98 10.10 4.83
CA LEU A 9 -9.57 8.71 4.96
C LEU A 9 -9.47 8.36 6.43
N GLY A 10 -10.47 7.67 6.95
CA GLY A 10 -10.50 7.17 8.31
C GLY A 10 -10.25 5.66 8.36
N ARG A 11 -10.40 5.10 9.57
CA ARG A 11 -10.19 3.68 9.82
C ARG A 11 -11.08 2.79 8.96
N ASP A 12 -12.38 3.07 8.93
CA ASP A 12 -13.36 2.20 8.26
C ASP A 12 -13.17 2.21 6.75
N GLU A 13 -12.91 3.38 6.18
CA GLU A 13 -12.64 3.54 4.76
C GLU A 13 -11.35 2.80 4.36
N PHE A 14 -10.35 2.87 5.20
CA PHE A 14 -9.08 2.21 4.93
C PHE A 14 -9.21 0.68 5.04
N ILE A 15 -9.92 0.19 6.04
CA ILE A 15 -10.19 -1.25 6.21
C ILE A 15 -10.94 -1.79 4.99
N GLU A 16 -11.93 -1.05 4.49
CA GLU A 16 -12.67 -1.46 3.30
C GLU A 16 -11.78 -1.51 2.06
N ALA A 17 -10.91 -0.53 1.88
CA ALA A 17 -9.94 -0.52 0.79
C ALA A 17 -9.00 -1.73 0.85
N ILE A 18 -8.52 -2.05 2.04
CA ILE A 18 -7.65 -3.22 2.26
C ILE A 18 -8.40 -4.52 1.98
N ARG A 19 -9.65 -4.62 2.41
CA ARG A 19 -10.48 -5.80 2.15
C ARG A 19 -10.62 -6.03 0.65
N GLN A 20 -10.90 -5.00 -0.13
CA GLN A 20 -10.99 -5.09 -1.58
C GLN A 20 -9.70 -5.56 -2.24
N ARG A 21 -8.54 -5.20 -1.66
CA ARG A 21 -7.24 -5.65 -2.18
C ARG A 21 -6.97 -7.13 -1.92
N TYR A 22 -7.33 -7.60 -0.74
CA TYR A 22 -6.88 -8.89 -0.25
C TYR A 22 -7.94 -9.99 -0.36
N GLU A 23 -9.16 -9.65 -0.66
CA GLU A 23 -10.26 -10.60 -0.89
C GLU A 23 -10.72 -10.53 -2.35
N PRO A 24 -11.07 -11.65 -2.98
CA PRO A 24 -10.86 -13.01 -2.46
C PRO A 24 -9.37 -13.42 -2.46
N LYS A 25 -9.01 -14.32 -1.56
CA LYS A 25 -7.62 -14.78 -1.41
C LYS A 25 -7.04 -15.39 -2.68
N ALA A 26 -7.88 -16.03 -3.51
CA ALA A 26 -7.46 -16.61 -4.80
C ALA A 26 -6.92 -15.52 -5.74
N ASP A 27 -7.50 -14.31 -5.73
CA ASP A 27 -7.02 -13.20 -6.55
C ASP A 27 -5.74 -12.61 -5.98
N LEU A 28 -5.58 -12.62 -4.65
CA LEU A 28 -4.36 -12.13 -4.00
C LEU A 28 -3.12 -12.90 -4.51
N HIS A 29 -3.23 -14.20 -4.72
CA HIS A 29 -2.11 -15.02 -5.22
C HIS A 29 -1.67 -14.65 -6.64
N LYS A 30 -2.53 -13.99 -7.40
CA LYS A 30 -2.27 -13.56 -8.78
C LYS A 30 -1.71 -12.14 -8.88
N ARG A 31 -1.73 -11.38 -7.78
CA ARG A 31 -1.28 -9.99 -7.80
C ARG A 31 0.24 -9.90 -7.86
N LEU A 32 0.74 -8.95 -8.65
CA LEU A 32 2.15 -8.60 -8.72
C LEU A 32 2.44 -7.31 -7.96
N TYR A 33 1.46 -6.42 -7.86
CA TYR A 33 1.63 -5.12 -7.21
C TYR A 33 0.32 -4.58 -6.67
N PHE A 34 0.47 -3.66 -5.72
CA PHE A 34 -0.58 -2.72 -5.33
C PHE A 34 -0.04 -1.29 -5.46
N LEU A 35 -0.81 -0.42 -6.08
CA LEU A 35 -0.55 1.01 -6.09
C LEU A 35 -1.72 1.71 -5.42
N THR A 36 -1.44 2.42 -4.31
CA THR A 36 -2.46 3.20 -3.59
C THR A 36 -2.18 4.68 -3.80
N ASP A 37 -3.09 5.36 -4.47
CA ASP A 37 -2.96 6.78 -4.77
C ASP A 37 -3.81 7.59 -3.78
N HIS A 38 -3.14 8.34 -2.90
CA HIS A 38 -3.77 9.19 -1.89
C HIS A 38 -3.87 10.66 -2.34
N SER A 39 -3.67 10.97 -3.61
CA SER A 39 -3.68 12.36 -4.11
C SER A 39 -5.00 13.08 -3.85
N GLY A 40 -6.11 12.35 -3.84
CA GLY A 40 -7.43 12.91 -3.58
C GLY A 40 -7.83 12.98 -2.11
N VAL A 41 -6.98 12.55 -1.19
CA VAL A 41 -7.29 12.56 0.24
C VAL A 41 -7.13 13.97 0.80
N THR A 42 -8.19 14.47 1.46
CA THR A 42 -8.20 15.80 2.07
C THR A 42 -7.83 15.77 3.55
N ASN A 43 -8.06 14.66 4.23
CA ASN A 43 -7.71 14.48 5.63
C ASN A 43 -7.52 13.00 5.97
N PHE A 44 -6.51 12.71 6.77
CA PHE A 44 -6.28 11.37 7.35
C PHE A 44 -6.81 11.35 8.79
N ALA A 45 -7.95 10.71 8.98
CA ALA A 45 -8.62 10.60 10.28
C ALA A 45 -8.33 9.23 10.92
N MET A 46 -7.05 8.90 11.06
CA MET A 46 -6.59 7.65 11.64
C MET A 46 -5.64 7.91 12.81
N SER A 47 -5.78 7.11 13.86
CA SER A 47 -4.88 7.12 15.01
C SER A 47 -3.67 6.20 14.78
N SER A 48 -2.67 6.31 15.66
CA SER A 48 -1.53 5.38 15.67
C SER A 48 -2.00 3.94 15.88
N GLN A 49 -3.02 3.74 16.72
CA GLN A 49 -3.58 2.41 16.96
C GLN A 49 -4.24 1.83 15.70
N ASP A 50 -4.92 2.67 14.92
CA ASP A 50 -5.50 2.24 13.64
C ASP A 50 -4.40 1.76 12.68
N ILE A 51 -3.27 2.46 12.65
CA ILE A 51 -2.11 2.07 11.83
C ILE A 51 -1.57 0.71 12.26
N VAL A 52 -1.49 0.43 13.56
CA VAL A 52 -1.06 -0.88 14.09
C VAL A 52 -1.99 -1.99 13.62
N VAL A 53 -3.30 -1.78 13.70
CA VAL A 53 -4.30 -2.77 13.24
C VAL A 53 -4.15 -3.05 11.75
N LEU A 54 -4.01 -2.00 10.94
CA LEU A 54 -3.83 -2.13 9.50
C LEU A 54 -2.52 -2.86 9.14
N THR A 55 -1.48 -2.62 9.91
CA THR A 55 -0.19 -3.31 9.76
C THR A 55 -0.35 -4.81 9.96
N GLN A 56 -1.09 -5.22 10.97
CA GLN A 56 -1.31 -6.65 11.25
C GLN A 56 -2.08 -7.33 10.12
N ILE A 57 -3.10 -6.67 9.58
CA ILE A 57 -3.88 -7.18 8.45
C ILE A 57 -2.98 -7.36 7.22
N THR A 58 -2.17 -6.36 6.91
CA THR A 58 -1.27 -6.39 5.76
C THR A 58 -0.17 -7.45 5.93
N LYS A 59 0.35 -7.61 7.15
CA LYS A 59 1.32 -8.65 7.44
C LYS A 59 0.76 -10.04 7.16
N ALA A 60 -0.47 -10.31 7.58
CA ALA A 60 -1.13 -11.60 7.30
C ALA A 60 -1.28 -11.82 5.79
N ALA A 61 -1.67 -10.80 5.04
CA ALA A 61 -1.77 -10.89 3.57
C ALA A 61 -0.41 -11.13 2.91
N SER A 62 0.66 -10.53 3.42
CA SER A 62 2.01 -10.69 2.87
C SER A 62 2.53 -12.13 3.00
N LEU A 63 2.07 -12.87 4.00
CA LEU A 63 2.43 -14.28 4.16
C LEU A 63 1.72 -15.16 3.12
N LEU A 64 0.56 -14.74 2.62
CA LEU A 64 -0.17 -15.48 1.58
C LEU A 64 0.41 -15.28 0.19
N ASN A 65 0.97 -14.11 -0.09
CA ASN A 65 1.69 -13.84 -1.34
C ASN A 65 2.87 -12.92 -1.04
N PRO A 66 4.08 -13.46 -0.85
CA PRO A 66 5.25 -12.67 -0.47
C PRO A 66 5.89 -11.87 -1.61
N ASN A 67 5.41 -12.02 -2.85
CA ASN A 67 6.06 -11.45 -4.03
C ASN A 67 5.37 -10.19 -4.56
N ILE A 68 4.61 -9.49 -3.72
CA ILE A 68 3.92 -8.26 -4.10
C ILE A 68 4.81 -7.05 -3.84
N HIS A 69 4.76 -6.09 -4.77
CA HIS A 69 5.38 -4.77 -4.63
C HIS A 69 4.29 -3.75 -4.32
N LEU A 70 4.45 -2.98 -3.26
CA LEU A 70 3.47 -2.01 -2.80
C LEU A 70 4.01 -0.59 -2.93
N ALA A 71 3.35 0.24 -3.72
CA ALA A 71 3.66 1.65 -3.86
C ALA A 71 2.51 2.52 -3.33
N SER A 72 2.84 3.57 -2.58
CA SER A 72 1.89 4.56 -2.10
C SER A 72 2.25 5.94 -2.64
N VAL A 73 1.29 6.62 -3.25
CA VAL A 73 1.45 7.98 -3.74
C VAL A 73 0.84 8.94 -2.73
N VAL A 74 1.69 9.79 -2.14
CA VAL A 74 1.31 10.72 -1.07
C VAL A 74 1.95 12.09 -1.34
N PRO A 75 1.28 12.99 -2.10
CA PRO A 75 1.89 14.26 -2.49
C PRO A 75 1.97 15.29 -1.37
N GLY A 76 1.07 15.24 -0.38
CA GLY A 76 1.01 16.21 0.70
C GLY A 76 1.95 15.91 1.87
N ASP A 77 2.57 16.92 2.47
CA ASP A 77 3.53 16.75 3.56
C ASP A 77 2.90 16.15 4.83
N LEU A 78 1.70 16.55 5.18
CA LEU A 78 1.01 16.04 6.37
C LEU A 78 0.66 14.55 6.17
N ALA A 79 0.08 14.23 5.04
CA ALA A 79 -0.24 12.85 4.68
C ALA A 79 1.03 12.00 4.57
N PHE A 80 2.11 12.58 4.06
CA PHE A 80 3.40 11.91 3.95
C PHE A 80 3.93 11.48 5.31
N GLY A 81 3.80 12.34 6.34
CA GLY A 81 4.21 12.00 7.70
C GLY A 81 3.44 10.80 8.27
N MET A 82 2.12 10.72 8.01
CA MET A 82 1.28 9.61 8.46
C MET A 82 1.67 8.30 7.77
N VAL A 83 1.87 8.33 6.47
CA VAL A 83 2.26 7.14 5.70
C VAL A 83 3.69 6.72 6.05
N ARG A 84 4.56 7.67 6.35
CA ARG A 84 5.92 7.37 6.82
C ARG A 84 5.92 6.61 8.15
N MET A 85 5.02 6.93 9.05
CA MET A 85 4.84 6.17 10.29
C MET A 85 4.44 4.73 9.97
N TRP A 86 3.50 4.53 9.04
CA TRP A 86 3.13 3.19 8.58
C TRP A 86 4.31 2.44 7.95
N THR A 87 5.18 3.14 7.24
CA THR A 87 6.37 2.55 6.61
C THR A 87 7.29 1.87 7.63
N SER A 88 7.44 2.45 8.83
CA SER A 88 8.26 1.84 9.86
C SER A 88 7.70 0.51 10.35
N TYR A 89 6.38 0.34 10.31
CA TYR A 89 5.75 -0.96 10.58
C TYR A 89 5.84 -1.90 9.38
N ALA A 90 5.85 -1.36 8.16
CA ALA A 90 5.93 -2.14 6.93
C ALA A 90 7.24 -2.93 6.77
N GLU A 91 8.29 -2.56 7.48
CA GLU A 91 9.54 -3.31 7.53
C GLU A 91 9.35 -4.74 8.06
N GLN A 92 8.23 -5.01 8.73
CA GLN A 92 7.86 -6.35 9.19
C GLN A 92 7.29 -7.23 8.07
N PHE A 93 6.97 -6.63 6.92
CA PHE A 93 6.42 -7.36 5.77
C PHE A 93 7.56 -7.88 4.89
N VAL A 94 7.27 -8.97 4.16
CA VAL A 94 8.17 -9.48 3.12
C VAL A 94 8.00 -8.73 1.79
N TRP A 95 6.96 -7.90 1.66
CA TRP A 95 6.74 -7.09 0.46
C TRP A 95 7.76 -5.97 0.35
N SER A 96 8.22 -5.69 -0.87
CA SER A 96 8.93 -4.43 -1.12
C SER A 96 7.92 -3.28 -1.13
N PHE A 97 8.27 -2.20 -0.47
CA PHE A 97 7.40 -1.03 -0.30
C PHE A 97 8.15 0.24 -0.67
N ARG A 98 7.45 1.14 -1.38
CA ARG A 98 7.95 2.49 -1.64
C ARG A 98 6.86 3.52 -1.52
N MET A 99 7.19 4.62 -0.83
CA MET A 99 6.36 5.80 -0.72
C MET A 99 6.86 6.85 -1.72
N CYS A 100 5.95 7.36 -2.57
CA CYS A 100 6.27 8.26 -3.67
C CYS A 100 5.46 9.55 -3.56
N ARG A 101 5.98 10.64 -4.10
CA ARG A 101 5.29 11.94 -4.14
C ARG A 101 4.40 12.10 -5.38
N SER A 102 4.63 11.34 -6.42
CA SER A 102 3.85 11.39 -7.65
C SER A 102 3.50 10.00 -8.15
N ARG A 103 2.44 9.94 -8.94
CA ARG A 103 2.00 8.70 -9.56
C ARG A 103 3.02 8.17 -10.58
N SER A 104 3.64 9.05 -11.34
CA SER A 104 4.65 8.65 -12.33
C SER A 104 5.87 8.01 -11.67
N GLU A 105 6.31 8.52 -10.53
CA GLU A 105 7.39 7.93 -9.74
C GLU A 105 7.03 6.52 -9.27
N ALA A 106 5.81 6.36 -8.74
CA ALA A 106 5.33 5.07 -8.26
C ALA A 106 5.22 4.03 -9.39
N GLU A 107 4.66 4.43 -10.52
CA GLU A 107 4.52 3.54 -11.68
C GLU A 107 5.88 3.12 -12.23
N GLN A 108 6.84 4.02 -12.29
CA GLN A 108 8.19 3.70 -12.78
C GLN A 108 8.88 2.72 -11.84
N TRP A 109 8.80 2.94 -10.53
CA TRP A 109 9.37 2.03 -9.55
C TRP A 109 8.76 0.63 -9.66
N LEU A 110 7.44 0.53 -9.79
CA LEU A 110 6.76 -0.75 -9.95
C LEU A 110 7.17 -1.49 -11.21
N ARG A 111 7.31 -0.77 -12.33
CA ARG A 111 7.78 -1.37 -13.59
C ARG A 111 9.18 -1.94 -13.43
N ASP A 112 10.08 -1.20 -12.79
CA ASP A 112 11.46 -1.63 -12.58
C ASP A 112 11.53 -2.87 -11.68
N GLU A 113 10.78 -2.90 -10.58
CA GLU A 113 10.74 -4.03 -9.66
C GLU A 113 10.15 -5.29 -10.30
N ILE A 114 9.03 -5.15 -11.00
CA ILE A 114 8.37 -6.27 -11.68
C ILE A 114 9.25 -6.82 -12.80
N SER A 115 9.88 -5.96 -13.59
CA SER A 115 10.79 -6.36 -14.65
C SER A 115 11.99 -7.12 -14.10
N THR A 116 12.55 -6.67 -12.98
CA THR A 116 13.66 -7.34 -12.31
C THR A 116 13.25 -8.74 -11.86
N ASP A 117 12.08 -8.88 -11.22
CA ASP A 117 11.57 -10.19 -10.79
C ASP A 117 11.41 -11.16 -11.97
N LEU A 118 10.85 -10.67 -13.09
CA LEU A 118 10.64 -11.51 -14.28
C LEU A 118 11.96 -11.93 -14.94
N MET A 119 13.01 -11.11 -14.82
CA MET A 119 14.34 -11.45 -15.38
C MET A 119 15.03 -12.57 -14.62
N PHE A 120 14.75 -12.71 -13.34
CA PHE A 120 15.44 -13.68 -12.48
C PHE A 120 14.59 -14.86 -12.04
N ARG A 121 13.44 -15.06 -12.68
CA ARG A 121 12.59 -16.23 -12.43
C ARG A 121 13.05 -17.47 -13.16
#